data_b5127645f5c662cd48c05ddfe5b3e251
#
_entry.id   b5127645f5c662cd48c05ddfe5b3e251
#
_cell.length_a   1.000
_cell.length_b   1.000
_cell.length_c   1.000
_cell.angle_alpha   90.00
_cell.angle_beta   90.00
_cell.angle_gamma   90.00
#
_symmetry.space_group_name_H-M   'P 1'
#
loop_
_entity.id
_entity.type
_entity.pdbx_description
1 polymer ?
#
loop_
_entity_poly.entity_id
_entity_poly.type
_entity_poly.pdbx_seq_one_letter_code
_entity_poly.pdbx_strand_id
1 'polypeptide(L)'
;TFLNHYMTQILKKDEKVALIVNEFGDFDVDSHLLSQYHVQQSALQGCICCDIQHDLIAHLYQLTSDAEVDYIIVEATGVANPIDILVACQDPLLVDAFSSIETIGLVDSVRFIKRHDNTAQTKALMEDQVRASQTILVNKVDLIEDDAQLQMVIEDIKALSPKSRIVLTQYGETLKTIEKGANAQNVDVTGFHSHTHAHYTSLQYQFNSAVSQEALVQFILRLPDNVLRLKGYIRLREQPDEIFLIQYSEGVPAIESVGHLTLPTSIIIIGEQLDKAMLRNQLDMLQFT
;
A
#
# COMPACT_ATOMS: atom_id res chain seq x y z
N THR A 1 18.46 -7.64 2.21
CA THR A 1 18.83 -8.74 1.29
C THR A 1 17.93 -8.73 0.04
N PHE A 2 16.61 -8.85 0.19
CA PHE A 2 15.68 -8.81 -0.96
C PHE A 2 15.73 -7.46 -1.70
N LEU A 3 15.68 -6.36 -0.97
CA LEU A 3 15.68 -5.02 -1.56
C LEU A 3 16.92 -4.80 -2.45
N ASN A 4 18.10 -5.24 -2.00
CA ASN A 4 19.33 -5.16 -2.78
C ASN A 4 19.22 -5.95 -4.09
N HIS A 5 18.64 -7.15 -4.02
CA HIS A 5 18.43 -8.00 -5.20
C HIS A 5 17.42 -7.38 -6.16
N TYR A 6 16.32 -6.88 -5.63
CA TYR A 6 15.26 -6.21 -6.38
C TYR A 6 15.79 -4.99 -7.12
N MET A 7 16.53 -4.12 -6.43
CA MET A 7 17.13 -2.92 -7.03
C MET A 7 18.08 -3.26 -8.18
N THR A 8 18.96 -4.27 -7.99
CA THR A 8 19.91 -4.67 -9.05
C THR A 8 19.24 -5.27 -10.30
N GLN A 9 18.06 -5.85 -10.16
CA GLN A 9 17.36 -6.49 -11.27
C GLN A 9 16.42 -5.55 -12.03
N ILE A 10 15.84 -4.55 -11.37
CA ILE A 10 14.80 -3.69 -11.93
C ILE A 10 15.37 -2.36 -12.40
N LEU A 11 16.33 -1.81 -11.64
CA LEU A 11 16.85 -0.48 -11.93
C LEU A 11 17.84 -0.50 -13.07
N LYS A 12 17.65 0.40 -14.03
CA LYS A 12 18.64 0.72 -15.05
C LYS A 12 19.65 1.73 -14.48
N LYS A 13 20.86 1.73 -15.03
CA LYS A 13 21.98 2.54 -14.49
C LYS A 13 21.73 4.05 -14.43
N ASP A 14 20.79 4.57 -15.20
CA ASP A 14 20.51 6.00 -15.31
C ASP A 14 19.22 6.41 -14.58
N GLU A 15 18.53 5.46 -13.92
CA GLU A 15 17.28 5.75 -13.19
C GLU A 15 17.56 6.32 -11.80
N LYS A 16 16.80 7.36 -11.44
CA LYS A 16 16.88 8.03 -10.14
C LYS A 16 15.87 7.37 -9.20
N VAL A 17 16.36 6.87 -8.07
CA VAL A 17 15.55 6.15 -7.09
C VAL A 17 15.57 6.87 -5.75
N ALA A 18 14.41 7.12 -5.19
CA ALA A 18 14.28 7.51 -3.80
C ALA A 18 13.90 6.29 -2.95
N LEU A 19 14.61 6.10 -1.85
CA LEU A 19 14.36 5.03 -0.90
C LEU A 19 13.94 5.63 0.44
N ILE A 20 12.70 5.35 0.84
CA ILE A 20 12.15 5.74 2.13
C ILE A 20 12.15 4.51 3.03
N VAL A 21 12.83 4.60 4.16
CA VAL A 21 12.93 3.52 5.13
C VAL A 21 12.38 3.98 6.47
N ASN A 22 11.57 3.14 7.07
CA ASN A 22 11.08 3.39 8.43
C ASN A 22 12.03 2.72 9.42
N GLU A 23 12.81 3.53 10.15
CA GLU A 23 13.92 3.07 10.95
C GLU A 23 13.52 2.55 12.34
N PHE A 24 13.59 1.22 12.51
CA PHE A 24 13.93 0.58 13.78
C PHE A 24 15.02 -0.48 13.52
N GLY A 25 16.26 -0.03 13.31
CA GLY A 25 17.40 -0.95 13.17
C GLY A 25 18.50 -0.43 12.27
N ASP A 26 19.66 -1.06 12.37
CA ASP A 26 20.81 -0.82 11.48
C ASP A 26 20.42 -1.20 10.05
N PHE A 27 20.32 -0.18 9.20
CA PHE A 27 19.95 -0.32 7.81
C PHE A 27 21.16 -0.79 7.00
N ASP A 28 21.12 -2.04 6.58
CA ASP A 28 22.19 -2.66 5.78
C ASP A 28 21.82 -2.71 4.28
N VAL A 29 21.59 -1.53 3.69
CA VAL A 29 21.67 -1.43 2.23
C VAL A 29 23.14 -1.25 1.87
N ASP A 30 23.62 -2.10 0.99
CA ASP A 30 24.97 -2.03 0.49
C ASP A 30 25.26 -0.62 -0.03
N SER A 31 26.18 0.09 0.64
CA SER A 31 26.58 1.47 0.29
C SER A 31 27.06 1.59 -1.16
N HIS A 32 27.55 0.49 -1.74
CA HIS A 32 27.94 0.39 -3.12
C HIS A 32 26.73 0.46 -4.08
N LEU A 33 25.58 -0.13 -3.71
CA LEU A 33 24.34 -0.02 -4.47
C LEU A 33 23.79 1.40 -4.43
N LEU A 34 23.80 2.03 -3.26
CA LEU A 34 23.35 3.41 -3.10
C LEU A 34 24.11 4.39 -3.99
N SER A 35 25.44 4.16 -4.18
CA SER A 35 26.28 5.01 -5.04
C SER A 35 26.10 4.73 -6.54
N GLN A 36 25.72 3.51 -6.93
CA GLN A 36 25.57 3.13 -8.35
C GLN A 36 24.28 3.64 -8.99
N TYR A 37 23.20 3.79 -8.19
CA TYR A 37 21.85 4.08 -8.70
C TYR A 37 21.32 5.47 -8.31
N HIS A 38 22.17 6.43 -7.96
CA HIS A 38 21.73 7.76 -7.51
C HIS A 38 20.60 7.71 -6.47
N VAL A 39 20.72 6.78 -5.50
CA VAL A 39 19.68 6.56 -4.50
C VAL A 39 19.71 7.69 -3.48
N GLN A 40 18.62 8.44 -3.40
CA GLN A 40 18.39 9.39 -2.34
C GLN A 40 17.68 8.69 -1.18
N GLN A 41 18.36 8.56 -0.06
CA GLN A 41 17.81 7.89 1.13
C GLN A 41 17.22 8.90 2.10
N SER A 42 16.03 8.62 2.59
CA SER A 42 15.40 9.36 3.70
C SER A 42 14.83 8.38 4.73
N ALA A 43 14.97 8.73 6.02
CA ALA A 43 14.39 7.96 7.12
C ALA A 43 13.16 8.70 7.67
N LEU A 44 12.09 7.97 7.97
CA LEU A 44 10.93 8.49 8.67
C LEU A 44 11.22 8.55 10.17
N GLN A 45 11.08 9.71 10.78
CA GLN A 45 11.25 9.92 12.22
C GLN A 45 9.88 10.14 12.85
N GLY A 46 9.33 9.16 13.56
CA GLY A 46 8.05 9.34 14.26
C GLY A 46 7.56 8.11 15.03
N CYS A 47 6.64 8.32 15.98
CA CYS A 47 5.99 7.26 16.75
C CYS A 47 4.92 6.51 15.93
N ILE A 48 4.79 5.22 16.18
CA ILE A 48 4.16 4.16 15.38
C ILE A 48 2.66 4.35 15.03
N CYS A 49 1.93 5.32 15.56
CA CYS A 49 0.46 5.24 15.49
C CYS A 49 -0.26 6.28 14.62
N CYS A 50 0.21 7.51 14.51
CA CYS A 50 -0.49 8.54 13.72
C CYS A 50 0.47 9.42 12.91
N ASP A 51 1.71 9.55 13.35
CA ASP A 51 2.69 10.48 12.74
C ASP A 51 3.28 9.91 11.44
N ILE A 52 3.40 8.57 11.32
CA ILE A 52 4.02 7.92 10.14
C ILE A 52 3.28 8.23 8.84
N GLN A 53 1.95 8.26 8.85
CA GLN A 53 1.20 8.58 7.62
C GLN A 53 1.47 10.01 7.18
N HIS A 54 1.43 10.97 8.10
CA HIS A 54 1.68 12.38 7.78
C HIS A 54 3.12 12.61 7.31
N ASP A 55 4.08 11.99 7.98
CA ASP A 55 5.49 12.09 7.60
C ASP A 55 5.75 11.44 6.25
N LEU A 56 5.15 10.27 5.99
CA LEU A 56 5.28 9.60 4.70
C LEU A 56 4.66 10.43 3.57
N ILE A 57 3.46 10.99 3.76
CA ILE A 57 2.81 11.87 2.77
C ILE A 57 3.68 13.09 2.49
N ALA A 58 4.19 13.75 3.53
CA ALA A 58 5.04 14.92 3.38
C ALA A 58 6.34 14.60 2.60
N HIS A 59 6.98 13.48 2.90
CA HIS A 59 8.17 13.02 2.17
C HIS A 59 7.86 12.68 0.71
N LEU A 60 6.77 11.95 0.46
CA LEU A 60 6.34 11.60 -0.89
C LEU A 60 6.03 12.87 -1.69
N TYR A 61 5.33 13.84 -1.09
CA TYR A 61 5.01 15.11 -1.73
C TYR A 61 6.27 15.90 -2.07
N GLN A 62 7.24 15.96 -1.16
CA GLN A 62 8.52 16.62 -1.41
C GLN A 62 9.28 15.95 -2.55
N LEU A 63 9.42 14.62 -2.53
CA LEU A 63 10.11 13.87 -3.57
C LEU A 63 9.48 14.03 -4.96
N THR A 64 8.16 14.09 -5.02
CA THR A 64 7.44 14.25 -6.29
C THR A 64 7.41 15.69 -6.78
N SER A 65 7.57 16.68 -5.89
CA SER A 65 7.57 18.11 -6.25
C SER A 65 8.97 18.63 -6.61
N ASP A 66 10.00 18.19 -5.91
CA ASP A 66 11.35 18.79 -5.97
C ASP A 66 12.33 17.92 -6.78
N ALA A 67 12.08 16.65 -6.93
CA ALA A 67 13.01 15.71 -7.52
C ALA A 67 12.48 15.06 -8.81
N GLU A 68 13.34 15.02 -9.83
CA GLU A 68 13.13 14.10 -10.93
C GLU A 68 13.50 12.70 -10.44
N VAL A 69 12.55 11.94 -9.91
CA VAL A 69 12.72 10.55 -9.52
C VAL A 69 11.90 9.65 -10.44
N ASP A 70 12.50 8.53 -10.85
CA ASP A 70 11.83 7.54 -11.68
C ASP A 70 11.08 6.52 -10.81
N TYR A 71 11.65 6.20 -9.63
CA TYR A 71 11.08 5.25 -8.68
C TYR A 71 11.17 5.76 -7.24
N ILE A 72 10.10 5.54 -6.48
CA ILE A 72 10.11 5.70 -5.03
C ILE A 72 9.85 4.32 -4.43
N ILE A 73 10.77 3.85 -3.61
CA ILE A 73 10.65 2.58 -2.90
C ILE A 73 10.41 2.90 -1.43
N VAL A 74 9.33 2.38 -0.86
CA VAL A 74 9.00 2.53 0.55
C VAL A 74 9.16 1.17 1.23
N GLU A 75 10.13 1.05 2.14
CA GLU A 75 10.28 -0.12 2.99
C GLU A 75 9.57 0.11 4.33
N ALA A 76 8.48 -0.62 4.54
CA ALA A 76 7.74 -0.59 5.79
C ALA A 76 8.30 -1.60 6.79
N THR A 77 8.21 -1.29 8.08
CA THR A 77 8.57 -2.26 9.14
C THR A 77 7.63 -3.45 9.14
N GLY A 78 8.09 -4.60 9.64
CA GLY A 78 7.28 -5.81 9.74
C GLY A 78 6.08 -5.71 10.69
N VAL A 79 5.94 -4.60 11.43
CA VAL A 79 4.80 -4.28 12.32
C VAL A 79 3.90 -3.18 11.77
N ALA A 80 4.20 -2.64 10.59
CA ALA A 80 3.38 -1.62 9.95
C ALA A 80 2.09 -2.24 9.39
N ASN A 81 0.99 -1.49 9.53
CA ASN A 81 -0.25 -1.83 8.85
C ASN A 81 -0.13 -1.48 7.36
N PRO A 82 -0.21 -2.44 6.44
CA PRO A 82 -0.03 -2.18 5.02
C PRO A 82 -1.11 -1.28 4.43
N ILE A 83 -2.31 -1.26 5.00
CA ILE A 83 -3.41 -0.40 4.55
C ILE A 83 -3.07 1.06 4.81
N ASP A 84 -2.46 1.37 5.94
CA ASP A 84 -2.07 2.74 6.28
C ASP A 84 -0.98 3.28 5.35
N ILE A 85 -0.05 2.43 4.94
CA ILE A 85 0.96 2.77 3.91
C ILE A 85 0.29 3.02 2.56
N LEU A 86 -0.65 2.15 2.15
CA LEU A 86 -1.38 2.33 0.89
C LEU A 86 -2.21 3.61 0.89
N VAL A 87 -2.85 3.96 2.02
CA VAL A 87 -3.57 5.24 2.18
C VAL A 87 -2.62 6.41 2.01
N ALA A 88 -1.44 6.36 2.62
CA ALA A 88 -0.45 7.42 2.50
C ALA A 88 0.05 7.59 1.06
N CYS A 89 0.38 6.49 0.38
CA CYS A 89 0.82 6.52 -1.02
C CYS A 89 -0.27 6.99 -2.01
N GLN A 90 -1.51 6.91 -1.62
CA GLN A 90 -2.66 7.33 -2.43
C GLN A 90 -3.34 8.59 -1.88
N ASP A 91 -2.67 9.35 -1.02
CA ASP A 91 -3.23 10.59 -0.48
C ASP A 91 -3.66 11.54 -1.62
N PRO A 92 -4.79 12.26 -1.48
CA PRO A 92 -5.26 13.20 -2.50
C PRO A 92 -4.24 14.24 -2.97
N LEU A 93 -3.24 14.58 -2.15
CA LEU A 93 -2.15 15.46 -2.53
C LEU A 93 -1.17 14.84 -3.54
N LEU A 94 -1.20 13.51 -3.69
CA LEU A 94 -0.30 12.71 -4.53
C LEU A 94 -1.00 12.12 -5.75
N VAL A 95 -2.23 12.54 -6.03
CA VAL A 95 -3.15 11.99 -7.04
C VAL A 95 -2.50 11.73 -8.39
N ASP A 96 -1.79 12.73 -8.91
CA ASP A 96 -1.19 12.69 -10.25
C ASP A 96 0.32 12.44 -10.18
N ALA A 97 0.84 12.14 -8.99
CA ALA A 97 2.28 12.00 -8.76
C ALA A 97 2.82 10.64 -9.23
N PHE A 98 1.99 9.60 -9.21
CA PHE A 98 2.41 8.24 -9.51
C PHE A 98 1.66 7.65 -10.69
N SER A 99 2.38 7.10 -11.66
CA SER A 99 1.80 6.34 -12.77
C SER A 99 1.27 4.97 -12.32
N SER A 100 1.90 4.38 -11.30
CA SER A 100 1.49 3.11 -10.70
C SER A 100 2.03 2.97 -9.28
N ILE A 101 1.31 2.20 -8.45
CA ILE A 101 1.74 1.79 -7.11
C ILE A 101 1.70 0.28 -7.07
N GLU A 102 2.82 -0.34 -6.74
CA GLU A 102 2.95 -1.79 -6.59
C GLU A 102 3.24 -2.13 -5.12
N THR A 103 2.61 -3.20 -4.63
CA THR A 103 2.82 -3.70 -3.27
C THR A 103 3.45 -5.08 -3.30
N ILE A 104 4.59 -5.22 -2.62
CA ILE A 104 5.34 -6.47 -2.51
C ILE A 104 5.36 -6.89 -1.04
N GLY A 105 4.77 -8.04 -0.74
CA GLY A 105 4.78 -8.65 0.59
C GLY A 105 5.89 -9.68 0.72
N LEU A 106 6.66 -9.61 1.79
CA LEU A 106 7.68 -10.58 2.11
C LEU A 106 7.21 -11.50 3.23
N VAL A 107 6.96 -12.76 2.91
CA VAL A 107 6.48 -13.77 3.86
C VAL A 107 7.61 -14.72 4.24
N ASP A 108 7.99 -14.74 5.51
CA ASP A 108 8.84 -15.78 6.08
C ASP A 108 8.03 -17.08 6.20
N SER A 109 8.31 -18.06 5.36
CA SER A 109 7.53 -19.31 5.26
C SER A 109 7.49 -20.09 6.60
N VAL A 110 8.59 -20.13 7.33
CA VAL A 110 8.68 -20.82 8.62
C VAL A 110 7.82 -20.14 9.69
N ARG A 111 7.86 -18.79 9.73
CA ARG A 111 7.02 -18.02 10.65
C ARG A 111 5.53 -18.10 10.27
N PHE A 112 5.23 -18.11 8.97
CA PHE A 112 3.87 -18.16 8.49
C PHE A 112 3.17 -19.48 8.81
N ILE A 113 3.87 -20.61 8.76
CA ILE A 113 3.36 -21.92 9.24
C ILE A 113 2.91 -21.81 10.71
N LYS A 114 3.69 -21.13 11.52
CA LYS A 114 3.46 -20.98 12.97
C LYS A 114 2.55 -19.78 13.32
N ARG A 115 1.92 -19.12 12.34
CA ARG A 115 1.13 -17.90 12.60
C ARG A 115 -0.04 -18.12 13.55
N HIS A 116 -0.55 -19.35 13.62
CA HIS A 116 -1.64 -19.71 14.52
C HIS A 116 -1.22 -19.80 16.00
N ASP A 117 0.08 -19.87 16.28
CA ASP A 117 0.65 -19.86 17.62
C ASP A 117 0.82 -18.44 18.17
N ASN A 118 0.68 -17.43 17.32
CA ASN A 118 0.77 -16.03 17.70
C ASN A 118 -0.52 -15.52 18.34
N THR A 119 -0.46 -14.32 18.93
CA THR A 119 -1.66 -13.60 19.36
C THR A 119 -2.60 -13.34 18.18
N ALA A 120 -3.89 -13.19 18.46
CA ALA A 120 -4.88 -12.89 17.41
C ALA A 120 -4.51 -11.63 16.60
N GLN A 121 -3.99 -10.61 17.29
CA GLN A 121 -3.55 -9.36 16.65
C GLN A 121 -2.36 -9.56 15.72
N THR A 122 -1.33 -10.30 16.15
CA THR A 122 -0.15 -10.58 15.31
C THR A 122 -0.53 -11.43 14.10
N LYS A 123 -1.39 -12.44 14.30
CA LYS A 123 -1.90 -13.25 13.19
C LYS A 123 -2.67 -12.40 12.18
N ALA A 124 -3.60 -11.56 12.65
CA ALA A 124 -4.37 -10.67 11.79
C ALA A 124 -3.47 -9.77 10.96
N LEU A 125 -2.47 -9.14 11.59
CA LEU A 125 -1.50 -8.29 10.89
C LEU A 125 -0.75 -9.06 9.78
N MET A 126 -0.26 -10.28 10.08
CA MET A 126 0.41 -11.11 9.07
C MET A 126 -0.50 -11.46 7.89
N GLU A 127 -1.76 -11.75 8.16
CA GLU A 127 -2.76 -12.03 7.11
C GLU A 127 -3.10 -10.77 6.32
N ASP A 128 -3.21 -9.60 6.93
CA ASP A 128 -3.47 -8.33 6.26
C ASP A 128 -2.28 -7.90 5.37
N GLN A 129 -1.04 -8.16 5.81
CA GLN A 129 0.14 -7.97 4.96
C GLN A 129 0.09 -8.84 3.69
N VAL A 130 -0.41 -10.06 3.79
CA VAL A 130 -0.64 -10.94 2.61
C VAL A 130 -1.75 -10.38 1.72
N ARG A 131 -2.89 -9.97 2.30
CA ARG A 131 -4.04 -9.42 1.55
C ARG A 131 -3.70 -8.12 0.80
N ALA A 132 -2.85 -7.29 1.39
CA ALA A 132 -2.44 -6.01 0.81
C ALA A 132 -1.44 -6.13 -0.34
N SER A 133 -0.83 -7.30 -0.52
CA SER A 133 0.27 -7.49 -1.46
C SER A 133 -0.20 -7.97 -2.82
N GLN A 134 0.23 -7.30 -3.88
CA GLN A 134 0.03 -7.72 -5.27
C GLN A 134 0.99 -8.85 -5.65
N THR A 135 2.23 -8.74 -5.19
CA THR A 135 3.23 -9.79 -5.31
C THR A 135 3.63 -10.25 -3.92
N ILE A 136 3.62 -11.56 -3.69
CA ILE A 136 3.97 -12.19 -2.42
C ILE A 136 5.21 -13.04 -2.62
N LEU A 137 6.28 -12.66 -1.94
CA LEU A 137 7.54 -13.39 -1.91
C LEU A 137 7.53 -14.33 -0.71
N VAL A 138 7.37 -15.61 -0.95
CA VAL A 138 7.47 -16.65 0.08
C VAL A 138 8.94 -17.01 0.23
N ASN A 139 9.58 -16.42 1.23
CA ASN A 139 11.02 -16.53 1.46
C ASN A 139 11.36 -17.61 2.47
N LYS A 140 12.64 -18.02 2.49
CA LYS A 140 13.18 -19.08 3.33
C LYS A 140 12.55 -20.45 3.05
N VAL A 141 12.17 -20.72 1.82
CA VAL A 141 11.59 -22.01 1.45
C VAL A 141 12.58 -23.15 1.60
N ASP A 142 13.87 -22.85 1.58
CA ASP A 142 14.99 -23.78 1.86
C ASP A 142 14.99 -24.33 3.29
N LEU A 143 14.31 -23.66 4.23
CA LEU A 143 14.17 -24.10 5.61
C LEU A 143 12.93 -24.99 5.85
N ILE A 144 12.14 -25.25 4.82
CA ILE A 144 10.99 -26.16 4.90
C ILE A 144 11.44 -27.50 4.34
N GLU A 145 11.52 -28.50 5.20
CA GLU A 145 11.97 -29.85 4.84
C GLU A 145 10.87 -30.67 4.13
N ASP A 146 9.61 -30.37 4.38
CA ASP A 146 8.44 -31.11 3.88
C ASP A 146 7.71 -30.32 2.80
N ASP A 147 7.71 -30.85 1.58
CA ASP A 147 6.99 -30.28 0.43
C ASP A 147 5.49 -30.08 0.72
N ALA A 148 4.88 -30.93 1.55
CA ALA A 148 3.48 -30.77 1.93
C ALA A 148 3.25 -29.52 2.78
N GLN A 149 4.18 -29.19 3.66
CA GLN A 149 4.12 -27.95 4.43
C GLN A 149 4.24 -26.69 3.53
N LEU A 150 5.15 -26.73 2.55
CA LEU A 150 5.27 -25.64 1.59
C LEU A 150 3.99 -25.49 0.77
N GLN A 151 3.40 -26.61 0.34
CA GLN A 151 2.13 -26.60 -0.38
C GLN A 151 1.00 -26.00 0.46
N MET A 152 0.92 -26.33 1.75
CA MET A 152 -0.05 -25.72 2.68
C MET A 152 0.14 -24.19 2.79
N VAL A 153 1.38 -23.71 2.90
CA VAL A 153 1.67 -22.26 2.92
C VAL A 153 1.14 -21.59 1.65
N ILE A 154 1.40 -22.18 0.49
CA ILE A 154 0.93 -21.64 -0.79
C ILE A 154 -0.59 -21.62 -0.87
N GLU A 155 -1.26 -22.67 -0.41
CA GLU A 155 -2.73 -22.76 -0.40
C GLU A 155 -3.35 -21.74 0.55
N ASP A 156 -2.79 -21.58 1.74
CA ASP A 156 -3.21 -20.56 2.71
C ASP A 156 -3.07 -19.14 2.16
N ILE A 157 -1.92 -18.84 1.53
CA ILE A 157 -1.69 -17.54 0.89
C ILE A 157 -2.68 -17.33 -0.26
N LYS A 158 -2.94 -18.35 -1.08
CA LYS A 158 -3.95 -18.28 -2.17
C LYS A 158 -5.37 -18.06 -1.63
N ALA A 159 -5.70 -18.65 -0.48
CA ALA A 159 -6.99 -18.44 0.16
C ALA A 159 -7.14 -17.00 0.66
N LEU A 160 -6.08 -16.43 1.24
CA LEU A 160 -6.05 -15.04 1.72
C LEU A 160 -6.02 -14.01 0.59
N SER A 161 -5.25 -14.28 -0.46
CA SER A 161 -5.09 -13.38 -1.62
C SER A 161 -5.10 -14.14 -2.95
N PRO A 162 -6.30 -14.48 -3.48
CA PRO A 162 -6.42 -15.33 -4.66
C PRO A 162 -5.87 -14.73 -5.95
N LYS A 163 -5.69 -13.42 -5.99
CA LYS A 163 -5.25 -12.67 -7.19
C LYS A 163 -3.77 -12.34 -7.18
N SER A 164 -3.11 -12.46 -6.04
CA SER A 164 -1.70 -12.12 -5.91
C SER A 164 -0.80 -13.11 -6.64
N ARG A 165 0.28 -12.58 -7.17
CA ARG A 165 1.37 -13.35 -7.73
C ARG A 165 2.20 -13.92 -6.59
N ILE A 166 2.47 -15.22 -6.58
CA ILE A 166 3.29 -15.87 -5.56
C ILE A 166 4.64 -16.24 -6.16
N VAL A 167 5.71 -15.83 -5.52
CA VAL A 167 7.10 -16.09 -5.92
C VAL A 167 7.81 -16.80 -4.77
N LEU A 168 8.37 -17.96 -5.02
CA LEU A 168 9.20 -18.67 -4.03
C LEU A 168 10.62 -18.14 -4.07
N THR A 169 11.15 -17.80 -2.91
CA THR A 169 12.47 -17.20 -2.78
C THR A 169 13.30 -17.84 -1.68
N GLN A 170 14.61 -17.78 -1.86
CA GLN A 170 15.61 -18.19 -0.90
C GLN A 170 16.65 -17.07 -0.80
N TYR A 171 16.97 -16.60 0.40
CA TYR A 171 17.83 -15.42 0.64
C TYR A 171 17.41 -14.18 -0.15
N GLY A 172 16.13 -14.06 -0.52
CA GLY A 172 15.61 -12.99 -1.37
C GLY A 172 15.83 -13.21 -2.87
N GLU A 173 16.43 -14.31 -3.29
CA GLU A 173 16.60 -14.70 -4.68
C GLU A 173 15.40 -15.51 -5.17
N THR A 174 14.92 -15.19 -6.36
CA THR A 174 13.76 -15.89 -6.95
C THR A 174 14.13 -17.28 -7.40
N LEU A 175 13.42 -18.29 -6.87
CA LEU A 175 13.56 -19.68 -7.29
C LEU A 175 12.51 -20.08 -8.32
N LYS A 176 11.24 -19.67 -8.09
CA LYS A 176 10.10 -20.09 -8.89
C LYS A 176 8.93 -19.13 -8.73
N THR A 177 8.26 -18.82 -9.82
CA THR A 177 6.97 -18.10 -9.78
C THR A 177 5.82 -19.10 -9.95
N ILE A 178 4.77 -18.91 -9.15
CA ILE A 178 3.53 -19.70 -9.22
C ILE A 178 2.45 -18.80 -9.81
N GLU A 179 2.13 -19.01 -11.08
CA GLU A 179 1.05 -18.31 -11.76
C GLU A 179 -0.25 -19.12 -11.73
N LYS A 180 -1.37 -18.41 -11.84
CA LYS A 180 -2.70 -19.03 -11.87
C LYS A 180 -2.84 -19.87 -13.15
N GLY A 181 -2.78 -21.20 -13.03
CA GLY A 181 -3.14 -22.13 -14.10
C GLY A 181 -2.03 -22.53 -15.08
N ALA A 182 -0.76 -22.19 -14.84
CA ALA A 182 0.36 -22.62 -15.68
C ALA A 182 1.33 -23.54 -14.94
N ASN A 183 1.87 -24.51 -15.64
CA ASN A 183 3.01 -25.31 -15.16
C ASN A 183 4.19 -24.38 -14.89
N ALA A 184 4.87 -24.64 -13.80
CA ALA A 184 6.02 -23.85 -13.34
C ALA A 184 7.09 -23.71 -14.44
N GLN A 185 7.23 -22.51 -14.96
CA GLN A 185 8.33 -22.14 -15.86
C GLN A 185 9.27 -21.21 -15.11
N ASN A 186 10.57 -21.29 -15.42
CA ASN A 186 11.55 -20.31 -14.97
C ASN A 186 11.15 -18.94 -15.54
N VAL A 187 10.72 -18.03 -14.70
CA VAL A 187 10.27 -16.70 -15.12
C VAL A 187 11.39 -15.71 -14.89
N ASP A 188 11.74 -15.02 -15.96
CA ASP A 188 12.62 -13.88 -15.96
C ASP A 188 12.00 -12.75 -15.10
N VAL A 189 12.74 -12.22 -14.16
CA VAL A 189 12.24 -11.26 -13.13
C VAL A 189 11.89 -9.89 -13.75
N THR A 190 12.20 -9.66 -15.01
CA THR A 190 11.89 -8.43 -15.76
C THR A 190 10.40 -8.19 -16.02
N GLY A 191 9.52 -9.13 -15.62
CA GLY A 191 8.08 -9.05 -15.87
C GLY A 191 7.22 -8.52 -14.70
N PHE A 192 7.75 -7.66 -13.81
CA PHE A 192 7.00 -7.12 -12.67
C PHE A 192 5.85 -6.16 -13.02
N HIS A 193 5.71 -5.74 -14.27
CA HIS A 193 4.68 -4.78 -14.71
C HIS A 193 3.32 -5.39 -15.08
N SER A 194 2.95 -6.57 -14.56
CA SER A 194 1.61 -7.08 -14.80
C SER A 194 0.62 -6.54 -13.76
N HIS A 195 -0.47 -5.95 -14.22
CA HIS A 195 -1.60 -5.42 -13.42
C HIS A 195 -2.34 -6.53 -12.65
N THR A 196 -1.69 -7.12 -11.66
CA THR A 196 -2.34 -8.03 -10.70
C THR A 196 -3.04 -7.17 -9.64
N HIS A 197 -4.34 -7.35 -9.50
CA HIS A 197 -5.11 -6.62 -8.49
C HIS A 197 -4.87 -7.24 -7.12
N ALA A 198 -4.36 -6.47 -6.17
CA ALA A 198 -4.35 -6.83 -4.75
C ALA A 198 -5.77 -7.14 -4.26
N HIS A 199 -5.88 -7.80 -3.12
CA HIS A 199 -7.17 -8.05 -2.46
C HIS A 199 -7.87 -6.73 -2.13
N TYR A 200 -7.10 -5.75 -1.69
CA TYR A 200 -7.59 -4.38 -1.48
C TYR A 200 -7.61 -3.60 -2.80
N THR A 201 -8.69 -2.85 -2.96
CA THR A 201 -8.88 -1.94 -4.10
C THR A 201 -9.12 -0.53 -3.59
N SER A 202 -8.77 0.46 -4.40
CA SER A 202 -9.03 1.86 -4.10
C SER A 202 -9.93 2.49 -5.14
N LEU A 203 -10.73 3.45 -4.69
CA LEU A 203 -11.51 4.37 -5.51
C LEU A 203 -11.10 5.77 -5.12
N GLN A 204 -10.58 6.52 -6.08
CA GLN A 204 -10.39 7.95 -5.95
C GLN A 204 -11.53 8.69 -6.62
N TYR A 205 -11.97 9.78 -5.95
CA TYR A 205 -13.06 10.62 -6.45
C TYR A 205 -12.73 12.09 -6.17
N GLN A 206 -12.86 12.92 -7.21
CA GLN A 206 -12.65 14.36 -7.13
C GLN A 206 -13.99 15.07 -7.14
N PHE A 207 -14.22 15.98 -6.20
CA PHE A 207 -15.40 16.81 -6.15
C PHE A 207 -15.18 18.11 -6.96
N ASN A 208 -16.17 18.48 -7.75
CA ASN A 208 -16.16 19.73 -8.50
C ASN A 208 -16.88 20.87 -7.77
N SER A 209 -17.59 20.56 -6.69
CA SER A 209 -18.35 21.51 -5.89
C SER A 209 -18.32 21.16 -4.40
N ALA A 210 -18.69 22.13 -3.56
CA ALA A 210 -18.91 21.90 -2.14
C ALA A 210 -20.11 20.95 -1.92
N VAL A 211 -20.01 20.09 -0.92
CA VAL A 211 -21.04 19.10 -0.55
C VAL A 211 -21.72 19.49 0.75
N SER A 212 -22.98 19.07 0.93
CA SER A 212 -23.68 19.25 2.20
C SER A 212 -23.05 18.35 3.29
N GLN A 213 -22.78 18.93 4.47
CA GLN A 213 -22.26 18.18 5.61
C GLN A 213 -23.19 17.03 6.01
N GLU A 214 -24.48 17.28 6.03
CA GLU A 214 -25.48 16.26 6.37
C GLU A 214 -25.45 15.09 5.38
N ALA A 215 -25.46 15.38 4.07
CA ALA A 215 -25.43 14.35 3.04
C ALA A 215 -24.12 13.54 3.09
N LEU A 216 -23.00 14.19 3.35
CA LEU A 216 -21.70 13.52 3.51
C LEU A 216 -21.69 12.56 4.71
N VAL A 217 -22.17 13.01 5.87
CA VAL A 217 -22.26 12.15 7.07
C VAL A 217 -23.17 10.96 6.80
N GLN A 218 -24.31 11.15 6.13
CA GLN A 218 -25.20 10.06 5.76
C GLN A 218 -24.54 9.07 4.78
N PHE A 219 -23.74 9.55 3.85
CA PHE A 219 -22.95 8.69 2.95
C PHE A 219 -21.96 7.84 3.75
N ILE A 220 -21.18 8.48 4.63
CA ILE A 220 -20.15 7.78 5.42
C ILE A 220 -20.78 6.71 6.33
N LEU A 221 -21.91 7.02 6.97
CA LEU A 221 -22.61 6.07 7.84
C LEU A 221 -23.24 4.88 7.09
N ARG A 222 -23.38 4.98 5.76
CA ARG A 222 -23.92 3.92 4.89
C ARG A 222 -22.85 3.21 4.08
N LEU A 223 -21.57 3.49 4.34
CA LEU A 223 -20.50 2.78 3.68
C LEU A 223 -20.60 1.27 3.96
N PRO A 224 -20.39 0.41 2.95
CA PRO A 224 -20.39 -1.03 3.16
C PRO A 224 -19.25 -1.47 4.10
N ASP A 225 -19.45 -2.60 4.79
CA ASP A 225 -18.47 -3.14 5.75
C ASP A 225 -17.12 -3.48 5.13
N ASN A 226 -17.08 -3.69 3.82
CA ASN A 226 -15.84 -3.94 3.07
C ASN A 226 -15.04 -2.66 2.74
N VAL A 227 -15.55 -1.47 3.12
CA VAL A 227 -14.78 -0.23 3.10
C VAL A 227 -13.99 -0.12 4.39
N LEU A 228 -12.67 -0.15 4.28
CA LEU A 228 -11.76 -0.16 5.44
C LEU A 228 -11.27 1.23 5.81
N ARG A 229 -11.04 2.08 4.80
CA ARG A 229 -10.52 3.44 4.99
C ARG A 229 -11.16 4.39 3.98
N LEU A 230 -11.43 5.61 4.44
CA LEU A 230 -11.69 6.76 3.59
C LEU A 230 -10.88 7.94 4.11
N LYS A 231 -10.22 8.66 3.22
CA LYS A 231 -9.49 9.89 3.55
C LYS A 231 -9.63 10.90 2.41
N GLY A 232 -9.65 12.18 2.74
CA GLY A 232 -9.61 13.20 1.71
C GLY A 232 -9.94 14.60 2.20
N TYR A 233 -9.93 15.53 1.26
CA TYR A 233 -10.21 16.94 1.50
C TYR A 233 -11.45 17.35 0.73
N ILE A 234 -12.34 18.06 1.39
CA ILE A 234 -13.58 18.57 0.80
C ILE A 234 -13.87 20.00 1.22
N ARG A 235 -14.79 20.63 0.48
CA ARG A 235 -15.48 21.84 0.91
C ARG A 235 -16.89 21.52 1.35
N LEU A 236 -17.31 22.08 2.48
CA LEU A 236 -18.69 21.99 2.92
C LEU A 236 -19.46 23.23 2.46
N ARG A 237 -20.72 23.05 2.07
CA ARG A 237 -21.60 24.18 1.66
C ARG A 237 -21.87 25.15 2.79
N GLU A 238 -21.91 24.64 4.01
CA GLU A 238 -22.13 25.39 5.23
C GLU A 238 -20.93 26.28 5.57
N GLN A 239 -19.73 25.93 5.09
CA GLN A 239 -18.47 26.66 5.31
C GLN A 239 -17.59 26.59 4.05
N PRO A 240 -17.99 27.29 2.97
CA PRO A 240 -17.38 27.12 1.64
C PRO A 240 -15.94 27.65 1.52
N ASP A 241 -15.53 28.50 2.45
CA ASP A 241 -14.19 29.10 2.47
C ASP A 241 -13.16 28.21 3.13
N GLU A 242 -13.58 27.16 3.84
CA GLU A 242 -12.71 26.24 4.56
C GLU A 242 -12.59 24.89 3.84
N ILE A 243 -11.44 24.27 4.01
CA ILE A 243 -11.21 22.86 3.65
C ILE A 243 -11.35 21.99 4.89
N PHE A 244 -11.99 20.86 4.72
CA PHE A 244 -12.16 19.85 5.77
C PHE A 244 -11.43 18.58 5.38
N LEU A 245 -10.60 18.08 6.30
CA LEU A 245 -10.06 16.73 6.24
C LEU A 245 -11.13 15.75 6.72
N ILE A 246 -11.42 14.77 5.89
CA ILE A 246 -12.30 13.65 6.26
C ILE A 246 -11.45 12.41 6.43
N GLN A 247 -11.73 11.69 7.49
CA GLN A 247 -11.15 10.37 7.74
C GLN A 247 -12.24 9.41 8.19
N TYR A 248 -12.14 8.15 7.75
CA TYR A 248 -12.96 7.06 8.22
C TYR A 248 -12.09 5.83 8.36
N SER A 249 -12.17 5.21 9.53
CA SER A 249 -11.41 4.03 9.89
C SER A 249 -12.24 3.18 10.82
N GLU A 250 -12.42 1.90 10.49
CA GLU A 250 -13.08 0.92 11.36
C GLU A 250 -14.46 1.37 11.89
N GLY A 251 -15.24 2.00 11.05
CA GLY A 251 -16.59 2.47 11.42
C GLY A 251 -16.64 3.85 12.07
N VAL A 252 -15.49 4.50 12.32
CA VAL A 252 -15.41 5.80 13.00
C VAL A 252 -15.08 6.90 12.01
N PRO A 253 -16.01 7.82 11.71
CA PRO A 253 -15.73 9.02 10.92
C PRO A 253 -15.13 10.14 11.76
N ALA A 254 -14.20 10.90 11.18
CA ALA A 254 -13.72 12.16 11.70
C ALA A 254 -13.76 13.22 10.59
N ILE A 255 -14.18 14.43 10.93
CA ILE A 255 -14.23 15.59 10.03
C ILE A 255 -13.63 16.76 10.78
N GLU A 256 -12.53 17.31 10.27
CA GLU A 256 -11.76 18.36 10.93
C GLU A 256 -11.49 19.50 9.96
N SER A 257 -11.68 20.75 10.38
CA SER A 257 -11.28 21.90 9.58
C SER A 257 -9.76 22.00 9.54
N VAL A 258 -9.22 22.11 8.33
CA VAL A 258 -7.80 22.42 8.09
C VAL A 258 -7.58 23.89 7.72
N GLY A 259 -8.65 24.69 7.74
CA GLY A 259 -8.64 26.13 7.50
C GLY A 259 -8.74 26.52 6.03
N HIS A 260 -8.30 27.74 5.73
CA HIS A 260 -8.40 28.35 4.39
C HIS A 260 -7.21 27.95 3.50
N LEU A 261 -7.13 26.70 3.16
CA LEU A 261 -6.08 26.16 2.29
C LEU A 261 -6.59 25.98 0.86
N THR A 262 -5.67 26.00 -0.10
CA THR A 262 -5.96 25.61 -1.49
C THR A 262 -5.46 24.21 -1.70
N LEU A 263 -6.36 23.23 -1.47
CA LEU A 263 -6.09 21.81 -1.65
C LEU A 263 -7.07 21.22 -2.67
N PRO A 264 -6.68 20.15 -3.37
CA PRO A 264 -7.61 19.41 -4.23
C PRO A 264 -8.73 18.83 -3.38
N THR A 265 -9.99 19.06 -3.82
CA THR A 265 -11.16 18.49 -3.16
C THR A 265 -11.41 17.08 -3.68
N SER A 266 -10.74 16.14 -3.09
CA SER A 266 -10.82 14.73 -3.47
C SER A 266 -10.74 13.81 -2.27
N ILE A 267 -11.34 12.63 -2.41
CA ILE A 267 -11.29 11.57 -1.43
C ILE A 267 -10.76 10.28 -2.05
N ILE A 268 -10.16 9.46 -1.22
CA ILE A 268 -9.82 8.09 -1.55
C ILE A 268 -10.57 7.14 -0.62
N ILE A 269 -11.12 6.07 -1.18
CA ILE A 269 -11.78 4.98 -0.47
C ILE A 269 -10.97 3.71 -0.73
N ILE A 270 -10.57 3.02 0.32
CA ILE A 270 -9.83 1.75 0.24
C ILE A 270 -10.65 0.67 0.94
N GLY A 271 -10.75 -0.49 0.32
CA GLY A 271 -11.47 -1.63 0.88
C GLY A 271 -11.31 -2.90 0.06
N GLU A 272 -11.98 -3.94 0.50
CA GLU A 272 -11.96 -5.25 -0.14
C GLU A 272 -13.03 -5.32 -1.24
N GLN A 273 -12.63 -5.65 -2.46
CA GLN A 273 -13.55 -5.87 -3.58
C GLN A 273 -14.62 -4.77 -3.72
N LEU A 274 -14.21 -3.49 -3.65
CA LEU A 274 -15.13 -2.36 -3.73
C LEU A 274 -15.98 -2.39 -4.99
N ASP A 275 -17.29 -2.17 -4.85
CA ASP A 275 -18.16 -1.80 -5.96
C ASP A 275 -17.91 -0.33 -6.30
N LYS A 276 -16.89 -0.10 -7.14
CA LYS A 276 -16.47 1.24 -7.54
C LYS A 276 -17.57 2.00 -8.31
N ALA A 277 -18.42 1.28 -9.04
CA ALA A 277 -19.50 1.89 -9.80
C ALA A 277 -20.60 2.41 -8.85
N MET A 278 -21.01 1.60 -7.89
CA MET A 278 -21.99 2.00 -6.87
C MET A 278 -21.46 3.19 -6.04
N LEU A 279 -20.23 3.10 -5.53
CA LEU A 279 -19.63 4.17 -4.71
C LEU A 279 -19.49 5.47 -5.50
N ARG A 280 -19.07 5.39 -6.77
CA ARG A 280 -18.95 6.58 -7.65
C ARG A 280 -20.31 7.22 -7.85
N ASN A 281 -21.35 6.46 -8.15
CA ASN A 281 -22.72 6.98 -8.31
C ASN A 281 -23.21 7.67 -7.02
N GLN A 282 -22.93 7.11 -5.85
CA GLN A 282 -23.30 7.74 -4.57
C GLN A 282 -22.54 9.05 -4.34
N LEU A 283 -21.26 9.11 -4.70
CA LEU A 283 -20.44 10.32 -4.60
C LEU A 283 -20.90 11.39 -5.62
N ASP A 284 -21.28 10.99 -6.83
CA ASP A 284 -21.87 11.90 -7.81
C ASP A 284 -23.14 12.53 -7.26
N MET A 285 -23.99 11.76 -6.59
CA MET A 285 -25.21 12.28 -5.97
C MET A 285 -24.93 13.33 -4.88
N LEU A 286 -23.83 13.19 -4.12
CA LEU A 286 -23.45 14.18 -3.10
C LEU A 286 -23.17 15.57 -3.68
N GLN A 287 -22.75 15.67 -4.92
CA GLN A 287 -22.49 16.95 -5.56
C GLN A 287 -23.79 17.70 -5.90
N PHE A 288 -24.90 16.99 -6.04
CA PHE A 288 -26.19 17.55 -6.48
C PHE A 288 -27.19 17.74 -5.32
N THR A 289 -26.95 17.12 -4.17
CA THR A 289 -27.76 17.30 -2.96
C THR A 289 -27.22 18.40 -2.09
#